data_2fea5fbcfbf50e1ee858373afbc44280
#
_entry.id   2fea5fbcfbf50e1ee858373afbc44280
#
_cell.length_a   1.000
_cell.length_b   1.000
_cell.length_c   1.000
_cell.angle_alpha   90.00
_cell.angle_beta   90.00
_cell.angle_gamma   90.00
#
_symmetry.space_group_name_H-M   'P 1'
#
loop_
_entity.id
_entity.type
_entity.pdbx_description
1 polymer ?
#
loop_
_entity_poly.entity_id
_entity_poly.type
_entity_poly.pdbx_seq_one_letter_code
_entity_poly.pdbx_strand_id
1 'polypeptide(L)'
;MLLLATPSIMAQADWHDSDSLIKAEPTKNLAYKVEMQASASKGKTPLWLNANRHGLSSLDKTNGYIRAAIERPLHTDSLRRWGLGYGLDIVAPLHYTSHFIVQQAYVEGRWLHGTLTVGSKEWDMELKNNRLSSGSQTLGINARPVPQVRLALPRYWTVPLLNGWVQLKGHIAYGMMTDDSWQHDFTHKQSRYADNVLYHSKAGYLRIGKDEDLYPLSLEMGLEMATQFGGTPYQRNGQGEMVAVPTNKGLKAFWNAFLPGGQDDTDGMYGNKEGNILGSWVMRINYNSETWRLGVYADHFFEDHSQMFMLDYNGYGQGEEWNTWKDRRYFMYSLKDMMLGAEMNIKYGTWLRNIVFEYLYTKYQSGPYNHDRTQNISDHIAGCDDYYNHGTYTGWQHWGQVIGNPLFRSPIYNTNDKIGVYDNRFVAFHLGFDGQPTD
;
A
#
# COMPACT_ATOMS: atom_id res chain seq x y z
N MET A 1 10.61 28.87 -9.46
CA MET A 1 9.62 27.81 -9.28
C MET A 1 8.46 28.41 -8.51
N LEU A 2 7.36 28.73 -9.17
CA LEU A 2 6.17 29.28 -8.49
C LEU A 2 5.33 28.08 -8.04
N LEU A 3 5.32 27.81 -6.75
CA LEU A 3 4.33 26.95 -6.12
C LEU A 3 3.05 27.79 -5.95
N LEU A 4 2.08 27.59 -6.83
CA LEU A 4 0.74 28.11 -6.57
C LEU A 4 0.09 27.17 -5.55
N ALA A 5 -0.18 27.70 -4.37
CA ALA A 5 -0.95 27.01 -3.34
C ALA A 5 -2.34 26.64 -3.90
N THR A 6 -2.75 25.41 -3.72
CA THR A 6 -4.09 24.97 -4.09
C THR A 6 -5.09 25.47 -3.05
N PRO A 7 -5.98 26.40 -3.37
CA PRO A 7 -7.08 26.70 -2.45
C PRO A 7 -8.08 25.54 -2.51
N SER A 8 -8.12 24.73 -1.46
CA SER A 8 -9.23 23.78 -1.26
C SER A 8 -10.36 24.53 -0.58
N ILE A 9 -11.41 24.84 -1.31
CA ILE A 9 -12.63 25.41 -0.70
C ILE A 9 -13.46 24.22 -0.23
N MET A 10 -13.47 24.01 1.09
CA MET A 10 -14.37 23.07 1.76
C MET A 10 -15.60 23.86 2.20
N ALA A 11 -16.70 23.72 1.49
CA ALA A 11 -17.99 24.20 1.97
C ALA A 11 -18.57 23.14 2.91
N GLN A 12 -18.50 23.40 4.20
CA GLN A 12 -19.12 22.58 5.23
C GLN A 12 -20.53 23.10 5.49
N ALA A 13 -21.53 22.25 5.33
CA ALA A 13 -22.89 22.57 5.74
C ALA A 13 -23.00 22.52 7.28
N ASP A 14 -23.61 23.53 7.86
CA ASP A 14 -23.72 23.74 9.31
C ASP A 14 -24.41 22.59 10.06
N TRP A 15 -23.86 22.23 11.20
CA TRP A 15 -24.25 21.14 12.11
C TRP A 15 -25.34 21.61 13.13
N HIS A 16 -26.50 21.97 12.71
CA HIS A 16 -27.59 22.20 13.65
C HIS A 16 -28.92 21.64 13.14
N ASP A 17 -29.17 20.37 13.48
CA ASP A 17 -30.52 19.92 13.77
C ASP A 17 -30.49 18.61 14.57
N SER A 18 -30.81 18.68 15.85
CA SER A 18 -30.79 17.55 16.80
C SER A 18 -32.02 16.65 16.75
N ASP A 19 -33.01 16.95 15.90
CA ASP A 19 -34.31 16.25 15.93
C ASP A 19 -34.56 15.22 14.84
N SER A 20 -33.56 14.91 13.97
CA SER A 20 -33.75 13.94 12.89
C SER A 20 -33.20 12.55 13.17
N LEU A 21 -33.21 12.06 14.40
CA LEU A 21 -32.76 10.70 14.77
C LEU A 21 -33.59 9.57 14.14
N ILE A 22 -34.63 9.84 13.38
CA ILE A 22 -35.63 8.83 12.99
C ILE A 22 -35.60 8.49 11.50
N LYS A 23 -35.03 9.30 10.60
CA LYS A 23 -34.89 8.92 9.18
C LYS A 23 -33.48 9.22 8.66
N ALA A 24 -32.79 8.20 8.17
CA ALA A 24 -31.59 8.41 7.37
C ALA A 24 -32.01 9.04 6.04
N GLU A 25 -31.81 10.35 5.88
CA GLU A 25 -31.95 10.99 4.58
C GLU A 25 -30.62 10.84 3.82
N PRO A 26 -30.57 10.05 2.75
CA PRO A 26 -29.34 9.81 2.01
C PRO A 26 -28.69 11.07 1.44
N THR A 27 -29.47 12.13 1.28
CA THR A 27 -29.05 13.42 0.70
C THR A 27 -28.60 14.47 1.73
N LYS A 28 -28.72 14.19 3.02
CA LYS A 28 -28.21 15.11 4.06
C LYS A 28 -26.74 14.93 4.34
N ASN A 29 -26.08 16.02 4.73
CA ASN A 29 -24.67 16.09 5.12
C ASN A 29 -23.72 15.69 3.99
N LEU A 30 -23.97 16.21 2.80
CA LEU A 30 -23.08 16.10 1.66
C LEU A 30 -21.90 17.07 1.81
N ALA A 31 -20.70 16.57 1.64
CA ALA A 31 -19.50 17.38 1.49
C ALA A 31 -19.18 17.55 0.00
N TYR A 32 -18.80 18.75 -0.38
CA TYR A 32 -18.39 19.10 -1.74
C TYR A 32 -16.95 19.56 -1.72
N LYS A 33 -16.15 19.10 -2.67
CA LYS A 33 -14.77 19.52 -2.85
C LYS A 33 -14.57 19.99 -4.29
N VAL A 34 -13.95 21.13 -4.47
CA VAL A 34 -13.40 21.57 -5.75
C VAL A 34 -11.94 21.89 -5.53
N GLU A 35 -11.09 21.34 -6.36
CA GLU A 35 -9.64 21.52 -6.28
C GLU A 35 -9.10 21.85 -7.68
N MET A 36 -8.20 22.81 -7.76
CA MET A 36 -7.48 23.15 -8.97
C MET A 36 -5.97 23.07 -8.69
N GLN A 37 -5.25 22.43 -9.58
CA GLN A 37 -3.79 22.35 -9.51
C GLN A 37 -3.23 22.73 -10.87
N ALA A 38 -2.18 23.54 -10.87
CA ALA A 38 -1.38 23.82 -12.05
C ALA A 38 0.11 23.75 -11.70
N SER A 39 0.88 23.18 -12.59
CA SER A 39 2.32 23.06 -12.45
C SER A 39 3.02 23.47 -13.75
N ALA A 40 4.09 24.25 -13.61
CA ALA A 40 4.98 24.57 -14.72
C ALA A 40 6.42 24.43 -14.26
N SER A 41 7.23 23.72 -15.03
CA SER A 41 8.63 23.46 -14.70
C SER A 41 9.55 23.57 -15.92
N LYS A 42 10.83 23.83 -15.66
CA LYS A 42 11.89 23.69 -16.67
C LYS A 42 12.55 22.32 -16.46
N GLY A 43 12.27 21.38 -17.37
CA GLY A 43 12.71 19.98 -17.24
C GLY A 43 11.60 19.05 -16.74
N LYS A 44 11.96 17.86 -16.29
CA LYS A 44 10.99 16.89 -15.71
C LYS A 44 10.49 17.38 -14.36
N THR A 45 9.22 17.13 -14.07
CA THR A 45 8.63 17.47 -12.78
C THR A 45 9.33 16.68 -11.65
N PRO A 46 9.75 17.34 -10.56
CA PRO A 46 10.41 16.66 -9.45
C PRO A 46 9.54 15.58 -8.81
N LEU A 47 10.18 14.51 -8.32
CA LEU A 47 9.51 13.37 -7.71
C LEU A 47 8.55 13.79 -6.58
N TRP A 48 8.96 14.67 -5.68
CA TRP A 48 8.15 15.11 -4.54
C TRP A 48 6.86 15.87 -4.90
N LEU A 49 6.73 16.37 -6.12
CA LEU A 49 5.47 16.95 -6.61
C LEU A 49 4.51 15.87 -7.15
N ASN A 50 5.04 14.69 -7.47
CA ASN A 50 4.30 13.57 -8.04
C ASN A 50 4.06 12.42 -7.05
N ALA A 51 4.86 12.35 -5.99
CA ALA A 51 4.80 11.28 -5.01
C ALA A 51 3.57 11.38 -4.09
N ASN A 52 3.00 10.23 -3.72
CA ASN A 52 1.91 10.12 -2.75
C ASN A 52 0.69 11.02 -3.07
N ARG A 53 0.28 11.04 -4.33
CA ARG A 53 -0.84 11.84 -4.83
C ARG A 53 -2.01 11.00 -5.32
N HIS A 54 -2.11 9.75 -4.89
CA HIS A 54 -3.11 8.79 -5.38
C HIS A 54 -3.17 8.71 -6.90
N GLY A 55 -2.01 8.76 -7.57
CA GLY A 55 -1.88 8.73 -9.02
C GLY A 55 -2.21 10.04 -9.74
N LEU A 56 -2.56 11.10 -9.03
CA LEU A 56 -2.74 12.44 -9.61
C LEU A 56 -1.38 13.12 -9.80
N SER A 57 -0.62 12.60 -10.74
CA SER A 57 0.76 13.04 -11.04
C SER A 57 1.03 13.02 -12.53
N SER A 58 1.94 13.89 -12.99
CA SER A 58 2.35 14.00 -14.39
C SER A 58 3.82 14.36 -14.50
N LEU A 59 4.50 13.82 -15.52
CA LEU A 59 5.90 14.13 -15.85
C LEU A 59 6.03 15.33 -16.78
N ASP A 60 4.94 15.80 -17.35
CA ASP A 60 4.96 16.91 -18.31
C ASP A 60 5.35 18.22 -17.63
N LYS A 61 6.11 19.03 -18.37
CA LYS A 61 6.61 20.33 -17.91
C LYS A 61 5.49 21.28 -17.50
N THR A 62 4.36 21.17 -18.18
CA THR A 62 3.16 21.94 -17.91
C THR A 62 2.01 20.97 -17.75
N ASN A 63 1.48 20.90 -16.56
CA ASN A 63 0.37 20.01 -16.23
C ASN A 63 -0.57 20.66 -15.23
N GLY A 64 -1.76 20.11 -15.12
CA GLY A 64 -2.73 20.58 -14.15
C GLY A 64 -3.99 19.75 -14.17
N TYR A 65 -4.87 20.00 -13.23
CA TYR A 65 -6.20 19.40 -13.22
C TYR A 65 -7.22 20.28 -12.52
N ILE A 66 -8.47 20.02 -12.85
CA ILE A 66 -9.63 20.44 -12.06
C ILE A 66 -10.26 19.16 -11.52
N ARG A 67 -10.45 19.09 -10.21
CA ARG A 67 -11.04 17.97 -9.49
C ARG A 67 -12.32 18.45 -8.83
N ALA A 68 -13.39 17.66 -8.96
CA ALA A 68 -14.68 17.91 -8.30
C ALA A 68 -15.16 16.64 -7.63
N ALA A 69 -15.52 16.75 -6.37
CA ALA A 69 -16.02 15.62 -5.59
C ALA A 69 -17.28 15.98 -4.83
N ILE A 70 -18.13 14.98 -4.68
CA ILE A 70 -19.28 14.96 -3.78
C ILE A 70 -19.20 13.68 -2.95
N GLU A 71 -19.34 13.81 -1.64
CA GLU A 71 -19.33 12.66 -0.75
C GLU A 71 -20.32 12.81 0.40
N ARG A 72 -20.87 11.71 0.83
CA ARG A 72 -21.55 11.57 2.11
C ARG A 72 -20.65 10.74 3.03
N PRO A 73 -19.98 11.38 3.99
CA PRO A 73 -19.07 10.66 4.87
C PRO A 73 -19.81 9.68 5.79
N LEU A 74 -19.22 8.52 5.99
CA LEU A 74 -19.78 7.47 6.84
C LEU A 74 -19.97 7.91 8.32
N HIS A 75 -19.13 8.83 8.81
CA HIS A 75 -19.23 9.37 10.18
C HIS A 75 -20.50 10.18 10.45
N THR A 76 -21.19 10.62 9.41
CA THR A 76 -22.50 11.28 9.52
C THR A 76 -23.51 10.48 10.34
N ASP A 77 -23.41 9.14 10.27
CA ASP A 77 -24.26 8.22 11.02
C ASP A 77 -23.56 7.67 12.29
N SER A 78 -22.60 8.38 12.88
CA SER A 78 -21.75 7.88 13.98
C SER A 78 -22.52 7.40 15.21
N LEU A 79 -23.67 8.00 15.52
CA LEU A 79 -24.52 7.61 16.66
C LEU A 79 -25.42 6.41 16.39
N ARG A 80 -25.46 5.88 15.16
CA ARG A 80 -26.30 4.77 14.76
C ARG A 80 -25.51 3.47 14.72
N ARG A 81 -26.18 2.33 14.86
CA ARG A 81 -25.57 1.00 14.70
C ARG A 81 -25.16 0.71 13.25
N TRP A 82 -25.79 1.35 12.29
CA TRP A 82 -25.47 1.24 10.88
C TRP A 82 -25.31 2.65 10.28
N GLY A 83 -24.57 2.74 9.21
CA GLY A 83 -24.32 3.97 8.48
C GLY A 83 -24.15 3.71 7.00
N LEU A 84 -24.42 4.72 6.19
CA LEU A 84 -24.24 4.71 4.75
C LEU A 84 -23.33 5.85 4.36
N GLY A 85 -22.27 5.54 3.62
CA GLY A 85 -21.38 6.50 2.97
C GLY A 85 -21.35 6.25 1.47
N TYR A 86 -21.07 7.27 0.69
CA TYR A 86 -20.80 7.17 -0.74
C TYR A 86 -20.03 8.39 -1.23
N GLY A 87 -19.37 8.25 -2.36
CA GLY A 87 -18.61 9.34 -2.96
C GLY A 87 -18.43 9.16 -4.45
N LEU A 88 -18.40 10.29 -5.15
CA LEU A 88 -18.00 10.40 -6.53
C LEU A 88 -16.99 11.55 -6.64
N ASP A 89 -15.82 11.26 -7.22
CA ASP A 89 -14.71 12.19 -7.36
C ASP A 89 -14.14 12.04 -8.78
N ILE A 90 -14.23 13.10 -9.54
CA ILE A 90 -13.83 13.13 -10.94
C ILE A 90 -12.77 14.21 -11.18
N VAL A 91 -11.88 13.93 -12.10
CA VAL A 91 -10.78 14.83 -12.45
C VAL A 91 -10.73 15.02 -13.96
N ALA A 92 -10.67 16.29 -14.36
CA ALA A 92 -10.38 16.72 -15.73
C ALA A 92 -8.91 17.16 -15.77
N PRO A 93 -7.98 16.28 -16.19
CA PRO A 93 -6.55 16.57 -16.19
C PRO A 93 -6.08 17.16 -17.51
N LEU A 94 -4.96 17.89 -17.45
CA LEU A 94 -4.22 18.39 -18.57
C LEU A 94 -2.79 17.79 -18.54
N HIS A 95 -2.40 17.09 -19.58
CA HIS A 95 -1.11 16.39 -19.71
C HIS A 95 -0.87 15.33 -18.62
N TYR A 96 -1.86 14.46 -18.45
CA TYR A 96 -1.80 13.26 -17.62
C TYR A 96 -1.92 12.01 -18.49
N THR A 97 -1.77 10.84 -17.89
CA THR A 97 -1.91 9.54 -18.56
C THR A 97 -3.34 9.23 -19.06
N SER A 98 -4.32 10.02 -18.66
CA SER A 98 -5.72 9.89 -19.06
C SER A 98 -6.33 11.25 -19.29
N HIS A 99 -7.29 11.37 -20.21
CA HIS A 99 -8.03 12.61 -20.47
C HIS A 99 -9.16 12.86 -19.48
N PHE A 100 -9.58 11.84 -18.77
CA PHE A 100 -10.58 11.88 -17.72
C PHE A 100 -10.27 10.81 -16.68
N ILE A 101 -10.39 11.15 -15.41
CA ILE A 101 -10.09 10.23 -14.31
C ILE A 101 -11.30 10.18 -13.37
N VAL A 102 -11.82 9.00 -13.14
CA VAL A 102 -12.66 8.72 -11.98
C VAL A 102 -11.73 8.36 -10.83
N GLN A 103 -11.49 9.33 -9.98
CA GLN A 103 -10.54 9.20 -8.87
C GLN A 103 -11.13 8.35 -7.75
N GLN A 104 -12.39 8.63 -7.42
CA GLN A 104 -13.15 7.81 -6.48
C GLN A 104 -14.58 7.64 -7.00
N ALA A 105 -15.11 6.43 -6.86
CA ALA A 105 -16.53 6.12 -7.04
C ALA A 105 -16.84 4.91 -6.16
N TYR A 106 -17.50 5.15 -5.03
CA TYR A 106 -17.73 4.11 -4.04
C TYR A 106 -19.05 4.26 -3.30
N VAL A 107 -19.51 3.14 -2.76
CA VAL A 107 -20.57 3.06 -1.74
C VAL A 107 -20.02 2.26 -0.57
N GLU A 108 -20.28 2.71 0.64
CA GLU A 108 -19.87 2.03 1.86
C GLU A 108 -21.00 1.93 2.88
N GLY A 109 -21.10 0.75 3.48
CA GLY A 109 -22.03 0.49 4.57
C GLY A 109 -21.28 0.17 5.85
N ARG A 110 -21.70 0.72 6.97
CA ARG A 110 -21.20 0.36 8.29
C ARG A 110 -22.28 -0.38 9.06
N TRP A 111 -21.89 -1.46 9.71
CA TRP A 111 -22.70 -2.12 10.72
C TRP A 111 -21.85 -2.34 11.97
N LEU A 112 -22.28 -1.72 13.09
CA LEU A 112 -21.52 -1.64 14.33
C LEU A 112 -20.11 -1.06 14.08
N HIS A 113 -19.08 -1.90 14.18
CA HIS A 113 -17.67 -1.55 14.00
C HIS A 113 -17.13 -1.90 12.62
N GLY A 114 -17.82 -2.80 11.89
CA GLY A 114 -17.42 -3.27 10.56
C GLY A 114 -17.93 -2.39 9.44
N THR A 115 -17.16 -2.28 8.35
CA THR A 115 -17.55 -1.59 7.12
C THR A 115 -17.39 -2.51 5.93
N LEU A 116 -18.31 -2.38 4.97
CA LEU A 116 -18.20 -2.94 3.64
C LEU A 116 -18.17 -1.79 2.64
N THR A 117 -17.11 -1.69 1.87
CA THR A 117 -16.95 -0.68 0.81
C THR A 117 -16.87 -1.36 -0.54
N VAL A 118 -17.58 -0.84 -1.53
CA VAL A 118 -17.55 -1.32 -2.92
C VAL A 118 -17.22 -0.14 -3.84
N GLY A 119 -16.17 -0.29 -4.62
CA GLY A 119 -15.73 0.70 -5.59
C GLY A 119 -14.29 1.17 -5.39
N SER A 120 -13.95 2.26 -6.05
CA SER A 120 -12.64 2.93 -5.95
C SER A 120 -12.69 4.00 -4.88
N LYS A 121 -11.83 3.92 -3.88
CA LYS A 121 -11.71 4.88 -2.78
C LYS A 121 -10.25 5.12 -2.44
N GLU A 122 -9.89 6.36 -2.14
CA GLU A 122 -8.59 6.70 -1.56
C GLU A 122 -8.52 6.19 -0.11
N TRP A 123 -7.44 5.49 0.22
CA TRP A 123 -7.19 4.96 1.55
C TRP A 123 -5.93 5.59 2.12
N ASP A 124 -5.93 5.85 3.40
CA ASP A 124 -4.75 6.31 4.12
C ASP A 124 -3.76 5.16 4.34
N MET A 125 -2.47 5.50 4.40
CA MET A 125 -1.45 4.58 4.90
C MET A 125 -1.61 4.41 6.41
N GLU A 126 -1.35 3.21 6.86
CA GLU A 126 -1.40 2.89 8.28
C GLU A 126 -0.04 3.11 8.95
N LEU A 127 -0.08 3.45 10.23
CA LEU A 127 1.08 3.65 11.10
C LEU A 127 2.09 4.71 10.62
N LYS A 128 1.76 5.51 9.63
CA LYS A 128 2.61 6.58 9.05
C LYS A 128 1.85 7.89 8.88
N ASN A 129 2.58 8.96 8.71
CA ASN A 129 2.00 10.27 8.40
C ASN A 129 1.67 10.35 6.90
N ASN A 130 0.40 10.48 6.56
CA ASN A 130 -0.06 10.48 5.17
C ASN A 130 0.35 11.72 4.35
N ARG A 131 0.87 12.77 5.00
CA ARG A 131 1.31 14.00 4.33
C ARG A 131 2.82 14.11 4.22
N LEU A 132 3.55 13.59 5.22
CA LEU A 132 4.97 13.86 5.39
C LEU A 132 5.86 12.62 5.22
N SER A 133 5.31 11.39 5.32
CA SER A 133 6.08 10.17 5.09
C SER A 133 6.45 10.01 3.61
N SER A 134 7.59 9.40 3.34
CA SER A 134 7.98 9.01 1.98
C SER A 134 7.03 7.96 1.36
N GLY A 135 6.33 7.18 2.18
CA GLY A 135 5.31 6.22 1.74
C GLY A 135 5.45 4.83 2.37
N SER A 136 4.36 4.08 2.42
CA SER A 136 4.34 2.68 2.82
C SER A 136 4.96 1.79 1.75
N GLN A 137 5.62 0.71 2.14
CA GLN A 137 6.27 -0.15 1.14
C GLN A 137 5.27 -1.09 0.42
N THR A 138 4.22 -1.54 1.09
CA THR A 138 3.20 -2.43 0.50
C THR A 138 1.93 -1.68 0.12
N LEU A 139 1.19 -1.16 1.11
CA LEU A 139 -0.09 -0.47 0.90
C LEU A 139 0.13 1.04 0.97
N GLY A 140 0.67 1.59 -0.11
CA GLY A 140 0.95 3.02 -0.25
C GLY A 140 -0.19 3.80 -0.92
N ILE A 141 0.00 5.11 -0.99
CA ILE A 141 -0.94 6.08 -1.57
C ILE A 141 -0.39 6.74 -2.84
N ASN A 142 0.61 6.12 -3.47
CA ASN A 142 1.27 6.74 -4.61
C ASN A 142 0.51 6.52 -5.93
N ALA A 143 -0.06 5.33 -6.16
CA ALA A 143 -0.82 5.02 -7.37
C ALA A 143 -2.31 5.36 -7.25
N ARG A 144 -3.03 5.35 -8.38
CA ARG A 144 -4.50 5.46 -8.39
C ARG A 144 -5.12 4.35 -7.57
N PRO A 145 -6.21 4.63 -6.82
CA PRO A 145 -6.90 3.60 -6.06
C PRO A 145 -7.40 2.47 -6.96
N VAL A 146 -7.21 1.23 -6.51
CA VAL A 146 -7.74 0.05 -7.20
C VAL A 146 -9.19 -0.16 -6.77
N PRO A 147 -10.16 -0.27 -7.71
CA PRO A 147 -11.53 -0.61 -7.37
C PRO A 147 -11.63 -1.98 -6.69
N GLN A 148 -12.33 -2.06 -5.57
CA GLN A 148 -12.38 -3.27 -4.75
C GLN A 148 -13.66 -3.41 -3.94
N VAL A 149 -13.96 -4.61 -3.52
CA VAL A 149 -14.88 -4.93 -2.44
C VAL A 149 -14.03 -5.14 -1.20
N ARG A 150 -14.21 -4.30 -0.19
CA ARG A 150 -13.38 -4.27 1.03
C ARG A 150 -14.24 -4.39 2.28
N LEU A 151 -14.00 -5.45 3.04
CA LEU A 151 -14.52 -5.64 4.38
C LEU A 151 -13.47 -5.21 5.40
N ALA A 152 -13.81 -4.32 6.32
CA ALA A 152 -12.85 -3.76 7.25
C ALA A 152 -13.40 -3.52 8.66
N LEU A 153 -12.49 -3.52 9.62
CA LEU A 153 -12.55 -2.81 10.89
C LEU A 153 -11.71 -1.55 10.74
N PRO A 154 -12.30 -0.39 10.32
CA PRO A 154 -11.53 0.78 9.91
C PRO A 154 -10.92 1.56 11.08
N ARG A 155 -11.37 1.31 12.29
CA ARG A 155 -10.85 1.89 13.54
C ARG A 155 -10.48 0.79 14.51
N TYR A 156 -9.55 1.07 15.39
CA TYR A 156 -9.20 0.16 16.46
C TYR A 156 -10.41 -0.19 17.32
N TRP A 157 -10.79 -1.46 17.30
CA TRP A 157 -11.82 -2.02 18.14
C TRP A 157 -11.20 -2.64 19.38
N THR A 158 -11.65 -2.19 20.56
CA THR A 158 -11.15 -2.68 21.84
C THR A 158 -11.67 -4.06 22.15
N VAL A 159 -10.78 -5.00 22.40
CA VAL A 159 -11.13 -6.37 22.78
C VAL A 159 -11.68 -6.38 24.21
N PRO A 160 -12.92 -6.80 24.44
CA PRO A 160 -13.58 -6.65 25.75
C PRO A 160 -12.89 -7.42 26.89
N LEU A 161 -12.23 -8.54 26.58
CA LEU A 161 -11.67 -9.47 27.57
C LEU A 161 -10.33 -9.00 28.19
N LEU A 162 -9.71 -7.93 27.68
CA LEU A 162 -8.35 -7.55 28.05
C LEU A 162 -8.28 -6.15 28.71
N ASN A 163 -9.31 -5.78 29.47
CA ASN A 163 -9.39 -4.51 30.20
C ASN A 163 -9.05 -3.27 29.35
N GLY A 164 -9.32 -3.31 28.06
CA GLY A 164 -9.10 -2.22 27.13
C GLY A 164 -7.65 -2.05 26.65
N TRP A 165 -6.74 -2.92 27.03
CA TRP A 165 -5.32 -2.83 26.63
C TRP A 165 -5.07 -3.29 25.19
N VAL A 166 -5.90 -4.16 24.65
CA VAL A 166 -5.70 -4.73 23.32
C VAL A 166 -6.80 -4.28 22.37
N GLN A 167 -6.39 -3.78 21.24
CA GLN A 167 -7.26 -3.26 20.20
C GLN A 167 -6.86 -3.87 18.85
N LEU A 168 -7.84 -4.12 18.01
CA LEU A 168 -7.67 -4.72 16.69
C LEU A 168 -8.24 -3.82 15.59
N LYS A 169 -7.55 -3.80 14.47
CA LYS A 169 -7.95 -3.12 13.25
C LYS A 169 -7.54 -3.95 12.04
N GLY A 170 -8.19 -3.82 10.91
CA GLY A 170 -7.75 -4.54 9.71
C GLY A 170 -8.76 -4.56 8.58
N HIS A 171 -8.38 -5.20 7.48
CA HIS A 171 -9.26 -5.37 6.33
C HIS A 171 -8.91 -6.60 5.49
N ILE A 172 -9.86 -7.00 4.67
CA ILE A 172 -9.71 -7.94 3.57
C ILE A 172 -10.43 -7.34 2.37
N ALA A 173 -9.78 -7.36 1.21
CA ALA A 173 -10.36 -6.80 -0.02
C ALA A 173 -9.99 -7.62 -1.26
N TYR A 174 -10.89 -7.62 -2.23
CA TYR A 174 -10.67 -8.13 -3.57
C TYR A 174 -11.10 -7.08 -4.58
N GLY A 175 -10.28 -6.91 -5.62
CA GLY A 175 -10.49 -5.91 -6.65
C GLY A 175 -9.91 -6.32 -7.99
N MET A 176 -9.82 -5.37 -8.88
CA MET A 176 -9.28 -5.56 -10.21
C MET A 176 -8.50 -4.32 -10.65
N MET A 177 -7.33 -4.52 -11.21
CA MET A 177 -6.55 -3.46 -11.85
C MET A 177 -7.33 -2.90 -13.05
N THR A 178 -7.18 -1.62 -13.34
CA THR A 178 -7.95 -0.92 -14.40
C THR A 178 -7.05 -0.20 -15.39
N ASP A 179 -5.79 -0.57 -15.46
CA ASP A 179 -4.75 0.11 -16.23
C ASP A 179 -4.35 -0.59 -17.54
N ASP A 180 -5.16 -1.54 -18.01
CA ASP A 180 -4.90 -2.32 -19.24
C ASP A 180 -4.61 -1.41 -20.44
N SER A 181 -5.43 -0.37 -20.65
CA SER A 181 -5.25 0.56 -21.77
C SER A 181 -3.92 1.33 -21.66
N TRP A 182 -3.56 1.78 -20.47
CA TRP A 182 -2.27 2.43 -20.24
C TRP A 182 -1.10 1.47 -20.52
N GLN A 183 -1.19 0.23 -20.07
CA GLN A 183 -0.16 -0.77 -20.32
C GLN A 183 0.01 -1.06 -21.81
N HIS A 184 -1.09 -1.16 -22.57
CA HIS A 184 -1.06 -1.33 -24.03
C HIS A 184 -0.38 -0.15 -24.73
N ASP A 185 -0.78 1.06 -24.39
CA ASP A 185 -0.25 2.29 -24.99
C ASP A 185 1.23 2.48 -24.65
N PHE A 186 1.61 2.29 -23.39
CA PHE A 186 2.97 2.47 -22.92
C PHE A 186 3.95 1.44 -23.51
N THR A 187 3.52 0.18 -23.63
CA THR A 187 4.36 -0.92 -24.14
C THR A 187 4.24 -1.12 -25.64
N HIS A 188 3.29 -0.42 -26.31
CA HIS A 188 2.90 -0.68 -27.70
C HIS A 188 2.62 -2.17 -27.97
N LYS A 189 2.28 -2.94 -26.92
CA LYS A 189 2.18 -4.41 -26.92
C LYS A 189 3.45 -5.12 -27.42
N GLN A 190 4.60 -4.46 -27.34
CA GLN A 190 5.90 -4.98 -27.77
C GLN A 190 6.76 -5.50 -26.61
N SER A 191 6.40 -5.18 -25.39
CA SER A 191 7.00 -5.70 -24.16
C SER A 191 5.90 -6.22 -23.24
N ARG A 192 6.27 -6.81 -22.09
CA ARG A 192 5.33 -7.42 -21.14
C ARG A 192 4.23 -6.44 -20.72
N TYR A 193 2.98 -6.91 -20.78
CA TYR A 193 1.79 -6.25 -20.26
C TYR A 193 0.80 -7.30 -19.74
N ALA A 194 -0.26 -6.88 -19.05
CA ALA A 194 -1.25 -7.79 -18.51
C ALA A 194 -2.65 -7.18 -18.55
N ASP A 195 -3.64 -8.00 -18.86
CA ASP A 195 -5.06 -7.62 -18.97
C ASP A 195 -5.88 -8.23 -17.84
N ASN A 196 -6.83 -7.45 -17.31
CA ASN A 196 -7.81 -7.88 -16.32
C ASN A 196 -7.19 -8.54 -15.08
N VAL A 197 -6.07 -8.02 -14.61
CA VAL A 197 -5.37 -8.53 -13.43
C VAL A 197 -6.22 -8.31 -12.19
N LEU A 198 -6.43 -9.36 -11.42
CA LEU A 198 -7.13 -9.31 -10.15
C LEU A 198 -6.19 -8.81 -9.04
N TYR A 199 -6.78 -8.17 -8.06
CA TYR A 199 -6.11 -7.59 -6.91
C TYR A 199 -6.70 -8.16 -5.62
N HIS A 200 -5.83 -8.48 -4.68
CA HIS A 200 -6.19 -8.81 -3.31
C HIS A 200 -5.35 -8.01 -2.33
N SER A 201 -5.94 -7.51 -1.28
CA SER A 201 -5.21 -6.96 -0.14
C SER A 201 -5.84 -7.38 1.18
N LYS A 202 -4.98 -7.52 2.17
CA LYS A 202 -5.38 -7.78 3.55
C LYS A 202 -4.37 -7.15 4.50
N ALA A 203 -4.86 -6.69 5.63
CA ALA A 203 -4.00 -6.23 6.71
C ALA A 203 -4.67 -6.47 8.05
N GLY A 204 -3.84 -6.76 9.05
CA GLY A 204 -4.27 -6.87 10.43
C GLY A 204 -3.31 -6.08 11.33
N TYR A 205 -3.86 -5.29 12.25
CA TYR A 205 -3.10 -4.48 13.18
C TYR A 205 -3.56 -4.76 14.60
N LEU A 206 -2.60 -4.91 15.49
CA LEU A 206 -2.76 -5.06 16.92
C LEU A 206 -2.20 -3.80 17.59
N ARG A 207 -2.98 -3.16 18.43
CA ARG A 207 -2.51 -2.11 19.32
C ARG A 207 -2.54 -2.58 20.76
N ILE A 208 -1.43 -2.40 21.46
CA ILE A 208 -1.28 -2.59 22.90
C ILE A 208 -1.10 -1.20 23.51
N GLY A 209 -2.06 -0.78 24.29
CA GLY A 209 -2.10 0.54 24.89
C GLY A 209 -3.50 0.86 25.38
N LYS A 210 -3.62 1.80 26.27
CA LYS A 210 -4.90 2.24 26.82
C LYS A 210 -5.00 3.77 26.68
N ASP A 211 -5.81 4.39 27.45
CA ASP A 211 -5.97 5.84 27.48
C ASP A 211 -4.60 6.57 27.46
N GLU A 212 -4.33 7.32 26.39
CA GLU A 212 -3.03 7.96 26.16
C GLU A 212 -2.71 9.07 27.15
N ASP A 213 -3.69 9.61 27.84
CA ASP A 213 -3.50 10.63 28.86
C ASP A 213 -3.02 10.01 30.18
N LEU A 214 -3.43 8.78 30.48
CA LEU A 214 -3.00 8.04 31.68
C LEU A 214 -1.82 7.11 31.40
N TYR A 215 -1.73 6.57 30.20
CA TYR A 215 -0.73 5.59 29.77
C TYR A 215 -0.06 6.08 28.48
N PRO A 216 1.00 6.89 28.59
CA PRO A 216 1.55 7.60 27.44
C PRO A 216 2.21 6.70 26.40
N LEU A 217 2.49 5.44 26.73
CA LEU A 217 3.15 4.48 25.84
C LEU A 217 2.15 3.55 25.18
N SER A 218 2.23 3.41 23.86
CA SER A 218 1.50 2.39 23.11
C SER A 218 2.38 1.73 22.05
N LEU A 219 2.09 0.47 21.75
CA LEU A 219 2.72 -0.32 20.70
C LEU A 219 1.66 -0.73 19.68
N GLU A 220 1.94 -0.50 18.42
CA GLU A 220 1.14 -0.96 17.29
C GLU A 220 1.98 -1.88 16.42
N MET A 221 1.43 -3.00 16.02
CA MET A 221 2.07 -3.99 15.14
C MET A 221 1.09 -4.46 14.10
N GLY A 222 1.55 -4.76 12.91
CA GLY A 222 0.68 -5.25 11.84
C GLY A 222 1.42 -6.02 10.77
N LEU A 223 0.62 -6.73 9.99
CA LEU A 223 1.04 -7.36 8.76
C LEU A 223 0.14 -6.85 7.64
N GLU A 224 0.75 -6.27 6.63
CA GLU A 224 0.13 -5.87 5.37
C GLU A 224 0.52 -6.88 4.30
N MET A 225 -0.43 -7.30 3.48
CA MET A 225 -0.16 -8.18 2.35
C MET A 225 -1.04 -7.81 1.16
N ALA A 226 -0.49 -7.98 -0.02
CA ALA A 226 -1.23 -7.79 -1.26
C ALA A 226 -0.78 -8.80 -2.33
N THR A 227 -1.67 -9.03 -3.29
CA THR A 227 -1.45 -10.03 -4.35
C THR A 227 -2.04 -9.53 -5.65
N GLN A 228 -1.27 -9.60 -6.74
CA GLN A 228 -1.75 -9.52 -8.11
C GLN A 228 -1.88 -10.95 -8.64
N PHE A 229 -3.07 -11.33 -9.12
CA PHE A 229 -3.32 -12.70 -9.56
C PHE A 229 -4.33 -12.76 -10.70
N GLY A 230 -4.49 -13.92 -11.32
CA GLY A 230 -5.44 -14.11 -12.43
C GLY A 230 -5.15 -13.21 -13.64
N GLY A 231 -6.20 -12.83 -14.36
CA GLY A 231 -6.05 -12.01 -15.56
C GLY A 231 -5.36 -12.76 -16.71
N THR A 232 -4.78 -12.02 -17.63
CA THR A 232 -4.05 -12.56 -18.77
C THR A 232 -2.75 -11.76 -18.98
N PRO A 233 -1.63 -12.17 -18.36
CA PRO A 233 -0.32 -11.62 -18.65
C PRO A 233 0.15 -12.04 -20.06
N TYR A 234 0.90 -11.15 -20.73
CA TYR A 234 1.53 -11.38 -22.01
C TYR A 234 3.03 -11.14 -21.91
N GLN A 235 3.81 -12.05 -22.48
CA GLN A 235 5.26 -11.94 -22.55
C GLN A 235 5.79 -12.55 -23.84
N ARG A 236 7.04 -12.20 -24.21
CA ARG A 236 7.68 -12.76 -25.40
C ARG A 236 8.08 -14.22 -25.15
N ASN A 237 7.73 -15.07 -26.10
CA ASN A 237 8.22 -16.44 -26.17
C ASN A 237 9.66 -16.49 -26.73
N GLY A 238 10.24 -17.69 -26.80
CA GLY A 238 11.58 -17.89 -27.37
C GLY A 238 11.71 -17.53 -28.86
N GLN A 239 10.61 -17.37 -29.58
CA GLN A 239 10.53 -16.94 -30.98
C GLN A 239 10.36 -15.40 -31.11
N GLY A 240 10.22 -14.69 -29.99
CA GLY A 240 10.03 -13.24 -29.97
C GLY A 240 8.58 -12.77 -30.14
N GLU A 241 7.62 -13.67 -30.16
CA GLU A 241 6.19 -13.37 -30.28
C GLU A 241 5.58 -13.08 -28.90
N MET A 242 4.63 -12.17 -28.83
CA MET A 242 3.85 -11.92 -27.61
C MET A 242 2.79 -13.00 -27.43
N VAL A 243 2.91 -13.76 -26.36
CA VAL A 243 1.99 -14.86 -26.03
C VAL A 243 1.39 -14.68 -24.65
N ALA A 244 0.14 -15.12 -24.51
CA ALA A 244 -0.55 -15.15 -23.24
C ALA A 244 0.07 -16.22 -22.31
N VAL A 245 0.32 -15.85 -21.06
CA VAL A 245 0.77 -16.76 -20.03
C VAL A 245 -0.44 -17.34 -19.30
N PRO A 246 -0.57 -18.67 -19.19
CA PRO A 246 -1.65 -19.27 -18.42
C PRO A 246 -1.63 -18.82 -16.96
N THR A 247 -2.79 -18.46 -16.43
CA THR A 247 -3.01 -18.12 -15.01
C THR A 247 -4.14 -18.95 -14.44
N ASN A 248 -4.10 -19.17 -13.14
CA ASN A 248 -5.19 -19.85 -12.45
C ASN A 248 -6.46 -18.96 -12.48
N LYS A 249 -7.61 -19.62 -12.58
CA LYS A 249 -8.92 -18.98 -12.64
C LYS A 249 -9.88 -19.64 -11.64
N GLY A 250 -10.92 -18.90 -11.28
CA GLY A 250 -11.99 -19.41 -10.41
C GLY A 250 -11.71 -19.25 -8.91
N LEU A 251 -12.59 -19.82 -8.08
CA LEU A 251 -12.60 -19.64 -6.62
C LEU A 251 -11.30 -20.12 -5.94
N LYS A 252 -10.64 -21.12 -6.53
CA LYS A 252 -9.37 -21.61 -5.98
C LYS A 252 -8.28 -20.54 -6.04
N ALA A 253 -8.21 -19.76 -7.12
CA ALA A 253 -7.25 -18.65 -7.24
C ALA A 253 -7.49 -17.57 -6.18
N PHE A 254 -8.75 -17.21 -5.91
CA PHE A 254 -9.09 -16.27 -4.83
C PHE A 254 -8.65 -16.78 -3.45
N TRP A 255 -8.87 -18.07 -3.18
CA TRP A 255 -8.44 -18.67 -1.91
C TRP A 255 -6.91 -18.73 -1.80
N ASN A 256 -6.22 -19.09 -2.86
CA ASN A 256 -4.76 -19.13 -2.90
C ASN A 256 -4.14 -17.73 -2.74
N ALA A 257 -4.74 -16.69 -3.35
CA ALA A 257 -4.31 -15.31 -3.15
C ALA A 257 -4.51 -14.84 -1.68
N PHE A 258 -5.51 -15.37 -1.00
CA PHE A 258 -5.74 -15.07 0.42
C PHE A 258 -4.72 -15.76 1.34
N LEU A 259 -4.33 -17.01 1.04
CA LEU A 259 -3.38 -17.74 1.88
C LEU A 259 -1.94 -17.42 1.44
N PRO A 260 -1.12 -16.81 2.30
CA PRO A 260 0.30 -16.66 2.01
C PRO A 260 0.98 -18.02 2.03
N GLY A 261 1.96 -18.15 1.18
CA GLY A 261 2.78 -19.36 1.11
C GLY A 261 2.21 -20.43 0.21
N GLY A 262 3.05 -21.32 -0.18
CA GLY A 262 2.79 -22.47 -1.02
C GLY A 262 4.10 -23.11 -1.42
N GLN A 263 4.06 -24.41 -1.57
CA GLN A 263 5.10 -25.17 -2.22
C GLN A 263 4.57 -25.49 -3.61
N ASP A 264 5.28 -25.10 -4.64
CA ASP A 264 5.08 -25.70 -5.94
C ASP A 264 5.83 -27.03 -5.94
N ASP A 265 5.11 -28.13 -6.07
CA ASP A 265 5.67 -29.48 -5.98
C ASP A 265 6.62 -29.83 -7.14
N THR A 266 6.76 -28.93 -8.12
CA THR A 266 7.48 -29.24 -9.36
C THR A 266 8.97 -29.01 -9.33
N ASP A 267 9.51 -28.12 -8.48
CA ASP A 267 10.94 -27.77 -8.53
C ASP A 267 11.68 -27.76 -7.18
N GLY A 268 11.00 -28.06 -6.06
CA GLY A 268 11.62 -27.99 -4.73
C GLY A 268 12.00 -26.58 -4.29
N MET A 269 11.61 -25.56 -5.05
CA MET A 269 11.76 -24.15 -4.71
C MET A 269 10.47 -23.63 -4.07
N TYR A 270 10.61 -22.69 -3.13
CA TYR A 270 9.47 -22.02 -2.52
C TYR A 270 8.84 -21.06 -3.54
N GLY A 271 7.79 -21.50 -4.21
CA GLY A 271 6.99 -20.68 -5.10
C GLY A 271 5.74 -20.13 -4.41
N ASN A 272 5.17 -19.05 -4.93
CA ASN A 272 3.86 -18.59 -4.52
C ASN A 272 2.77 -19.55 -4.97
N LYS A 273 1.76 -19.77 -4.13
CA LYS A 273 0.57 -20.52 -4.54
C LYS A 273 -0.18 -19.83 -5.66
N GLU A 274 -0.12 -18.50 -5.71
CA GLU A 274 -0.89 -17.70 -6.65
C GLU A 274 -0.27 -16.31 -6.84
N GLY A 275 0.13 -16.01 -8.05
CA GLY A 275 0.44 -14.67 -8.49
C GLY A 275 1.63 -13.98 -7.82
N ASN A 276 1.65 -12.66 -7.88
CA ASN A 276 2.65 -11.78 -7.27
C ASN A 276 2.21 -11.40 -5.85
N ILE A 277 2.80 -12.01 -4.84
CA ILE A 277 2.52 -11.75 -3.42
C ILE A 277 3.61 -10.85 -2.86
N LEU A 278 3.22 -9.85 -2.11
CA LEU A 278 4.15 -8.98 -1.36
C LEU A 278 3.51 -8.51 -0.06
N GLY A 279 4.33 -8.05 0.86
CA GLY A 279 3.84 -7.60 2.16
C GLY A 279 4.85 -6.82 2.96
N SER A 280 4.41 -6.35 4.12
CA SER A 280 5.23 -5.64 5.10
C SER A 280 4.84 -6.04 6.51
N TRP A 281 5.84 -6.31 7.32
CA TRP A 281 5.70 -6.22 8.77
C TRP A 281 5.85 -4.77 9.18
N VAL A 282 4.82 -4.22 9.83
CA VAL A 282 4.81 -2.83 10.27
C VAL A 282 4.69 -2.77 11.79
N MET A 283 5.47 -1.87 12.39
CA MET A 283 5.46 -1.66 13.83
C MET A 283 5.61 -0.17 14.14
N ARG A 284 4.92 0.29 15.19
CA ARG A 284 5.05 1.66 15.68
C ARG A 284 4.95 1.70 17.20
N ILE A 285 5.89 2.38 17.83
CA ILE A 285 5.87 2.70 19.24
C ILE A 285 5.55 4.19 19.36
N ASN A 286 4.52 4.53 20.12
CA ASN A 286 4.14 5.91 20.38
C ASN A 286 4.36 6.25 21.85
N TYR A 287 4.88 7.45 22.07
CA TYR A 287 4.94 8.07 23.39
C TYR A 287 4.23 9.44 23.34
N ASN A 288 3.22 9.61 24.19
CA ASN A 288 2.39 10.81 24.23
C ASN A 288 2.72 11.64 25.47
N SER A 289 3.45 12.75 25.31
CA SER A 289 3.68 13.73 26.35
C SER A 289 2.59 14.81 26.34
N GLU A 290 2.56 15.65 27.35
CA GLU A 290 1.63 16.79 27.42
C GLU A 290 1.81 17.77 26.25
N THR A 291 3.05 18.04 25.84
CA THR A 291 3.39 19.07 24.83
C THR A 291 3.77 18.51 23.47
N TRP A 292 4.11 17.23 23.36
CA TRP A 292 4.53 16.58 22.14
C TRP A 292 4.14 15.10 22.11
N ARG A 293 4.15 14.51 20.92
CA ARG A 293 4.00 13.07 20.69
C ARG A 293 5.14 12.61 19.81
N LEU A 294 5.77 11.50 20.17
CA LEU A 294 6.80 10.83 19.37
C LEU A 294 6.30 9.46 18.96
N GLY A 295 6.37 9.18 17.66
CA GLY A 295 6.15 7.85 17.10
C GLY A 295 7.44 7.38 16.42
N VAL A 296 7.93 6.20 16.80
CA VAL A 296 9.03 5.52 16.10
C VAL A 296 8.46 4.29 15.43
N TYR A 297 8.76 4.10 14.15
CA TYR A 297 8.16 3.01 13.37
C TYR A 297 9.16 2.30 12.48
N ALA A 298 8.83 1.06 12.15
CA ALA A 298 9.53 0.22 11.19
C ALA A 298 8.52 -0.35 10.18
N ASP A 299 8.97 -0.49 8.94
CA ASP A 299 8.24 -1.13 7.86
C ASP A 299 9.22 -2.06 7.14
N HIS A 300 9.07 -3.36 7.36
CA HIS A 300 9.93 -4.38 6.81
C HIS A 300 9.22 -5.10 5.66
N PHE A 301 9.60 -4.73 4.45
CA PHE A 301 9.04 -5.23 3.21
C PHE A 301 9.58 -6.62 2.86
N PHE A 302 8.73 -7.43 2.26
CA PHE A 302 9.09 -8.72 1.69
C PHE A 302 8.26 -9.01 0.44
N GLU A 303 8.79 -9.80 -0.44
CA GLU A 303 8.06 -10.38 -1.56
C GLU A 303 7.90 -11.88 -1.36
N ASP A 304 6.88 -12.42 -2.01
CA ASP A 304 6.47 -13.81 -1.88
C ASP A 304 6.15 -14.16 -0.42
N HIS A 305 6.70 -15.24 0.10
CA HIS A 305 6.62 -15.59 1.52
C HIS A 305 7.99 -15.61 2.19
N SER A 306 8.99 -15.04 1.52
CA SER A 306 10.41 -15.16 1.86
C SER A 306 10.79 -14.58 3.22
N GLN A 307 10.02 -13.63 3.73
CA GLN A 307 10.27 -12.98 5.01
C GLN A 307 9.10 -13.15 6.00
N MET A 308 8.28 -14.16 5.79
CA MET A 308 7.31 -14.56 6.81
C MET A 308 8.07 -15.19 7.99
N PHE A 309 7.55 -14.98 9.21
CA PHE A 309 8.08 -15.65 10.40
C PHE A 309 7.89 -17.15 10.27
N MET A 310 8.85 -17.81 9.62
CA MET A 310 8.85 -19.26 9.47
C MET A 310 9.93 -19.87 10.36
N LEU A 311 9.53 -20.83 11.17
CA LEU A 311 10.44 -21.74 11.81
C LEU A 311 10.63 -22.90 10.83
N ASP A 312 11.83 -23.02 10.28
CA ASP A 312 12.17 -24.21 9.55
C ASP A 312 12.58 -25.32 10.51
N TYR A 313 11.82 -26.39 10.45
CA TYR A 313 12.04 -27.57 11.28
C TYR A 313 12.83 -28.67 10.56
N ASN A 314 13.11 -28.49 9.28
CA ASN A 314 13.73 -29.48 8.43
C ASN A 314 15.18 -29.13 8.19
N GLY A 315 16.06 -29.55 9.04
CA GLY A 315 17.50 -29.39 8.87
C GLY A 315 18.19 -30.66 8.39
N TYR A 316 19.24 -30.47 7.63
CA TYR A 316 20.17 -31.53 7.22
C TYR A 316 21.57 -31.17 7.68
N GLY A 317 22.43 -32.16 7.77
CA GLY A 317 23.84 -31.97 8.08
C GLY A 317 24.62 -31.36 6.92
N GLN A 318 25.89 -31.12 7.14
CA GLN A 318 26.86 -30.66 6.13
C GLN A 318 27.95 -31.72 5.89
N GLY A 319 28.62 -31.63 4.75
CA GLY A 319 29.68 -32.57 4.38
C GLY A 319 29.17 -34.01 4.26
N GLU A 320 29.77 -34.96 4.96
CA GLU A 320 29.34 -36.37 4.97
C GLU A 320 27.91 -36.59 5.47
N GLU A 321 27.37 -35.63 6.25
CA GLU A 321 26.03 -35.71 6.82
C GLU A 321 24.96 -34.97 5.99
N TRP A 322 25.25 -34.59 4.76
CA TRP A 322 24.36 -33.77 3.90
C TRP A 322 22.94 -34.36 3.74
N ASN A 323 22.79 -35.66 3.81
CA ASN A 323 21.49 -36.34 3.71
C ASN A 323 21.00 -36.89 5.07
N THR A 324 21.62 -36.48 6.17
CA THR A 324 21.23 -36.89 7.50
C THR A 324 20.32 -35.85 8.10
N TRP A 325 19.09 -36.26 8.40
CA TRP A 325 18.13 -35.39 9.07
C TRP A 325 18.65 -34.94 10.43
N LYS A 326 18.59 -33.62 10.67
CA LYS A 326 18.88 -32.99 11.96
C LYS A 326 17.71 -32.15 12.42
N ASP A 327 17.21 -32.39 13.61
CA ASP A 327 16.15 -31.58 14.23
C ASP A 327 16.74 -30.22 14.62
N ARG A 328 16.93 -29.37 13.62
CA ARG A 328 17.36 -27.99 13.77
C ARG A 328 16.19 -27.08 13.52
N ARG A 329 16.01 -26.12 14.42
CA ARG A 329 15.04 -25.03 14.26
C ARG A 329 15.77 -23.80 13.82
N TYR A 330 15.48 -23.35 12.60
CA TYR A 330 16.02 -22.10 12.08
C TYR A 330 14.95 -21.03 12.06
N PHE A 331 15.29 -19.87 12.57
CA PHE A 331 14.49 -18.70 12.39
C PHE A 331 14.90 -18.05 11.07
N MET A 332 14.11 -18.26 10.04
CA MET A 332 14.38 -17.78 8.69
C MET A 332 13.90 -16.35 8.53
N TYR A 333 14.67 -15.40 9.03
CA TYR A 333 14.30 -14.00 8.98
C TYR A 333 15.52 -13.09 8.82
N SER A 334 15.45 -12.15 7.87
CA SER A 334 16.49 -11.15 7.63
C SER A 334 15.97 -9.76 7.90
N LEU A 335 16.53 -9.06 8.86
CA LEU A 335 16.19 -7.66 9.19
C LEU A 335 16.96 -6.63 8.34
N LYS A 336 17.50 -7.01 7.17
CA LYS A 336 18.39 -6.13 6.42
C LYS A 336 17.63 -5.04 5.67
N ASP A 337 16.58 -5.40 4.94
CA ASP A 337 15.81 -4.44 4.15
C ASP A 337 14.65 -3.92 4.99
N MET A 338 14.64 -2.63 5.29
CA MET A 338 13.54 -2.00 6.04
C MET A 338 13.55 -0.48 5.91
N MET A 339 12.41 0.10 6.22
CA MET A 339 12.28 1.49 6.57
C MET A 339 12.26 1.64 8.09
N LEU A 340 13.03 2.59 8.60
CA LEU A 340 12.95 3.07 9.97
C LEU A 340 12.54 4.53 9.95
N GLY A 341 11.53 4.89 10.71
CA GLY A 341 11.01 6.24 10.75
C GLY A 341 10.79 6.75 12.17
N ALA A 342 10.85 8.06 12.30
CA ALA A 342 10.48 8.78 13.51
C ALA A 342 9.58 9.96 13.13
N GLU A 343 8.48 10.12 13.84
CA GLU A 343 7.55 11.23 13.70
C GLU A 343 7.39 11.94 15.03
N MET A 344 7.60 13.23 15.02
CA MET A 344 7.39 14.11 16.17
C MET A 344 6.25 15.09 15.86
N ASN A 345 5.22 15.09 16.69
CA ASN A 345 4.15 16.06 16.66
C ASN A 345 4.27 17.00 17.87
N ILE A 346 4.30 18.31 17.62
CA ILE A 346 4.38 19.37 18.65
C ILE A 346 2.97 19.94 18.81
N LYS A 347 2.29 19.61 19.91
CA LYS A 347 0.86 19.89 20.12
C LYS A 347 0.51 21.39 20.09
N TYR A 348 1.40 22.23 20.58
CA TYR A 348 1.18 23.69 20.70
C TYR A 348 2.16 24.48 19.82
N GLY A 349 2.86 23.83 18.89
CA GLY A 349 3.75 24.49 17.95
C GLY A 349 2.96 25.20 16.85
N THR A 350 3.28 26.47 16.57
CA THR A 350 2.72 27.17 15.42
C THR A 350 3.64 27.05 14.21
N TRP A 351 4.89 27.39 14.36
CA TRP A 351 5.90 27.37 13.30
C TRP A 351 6.23 25.98 12.79
N LEU A 352 6.35 25.02 13.69
CA LEU A 352 6.69 23.65 13.42
C LEU A 352 5.76 22.75 14.21
N ARG A 353 4.92 21.98 13.51
CA ARG A 353 3.93 21.09 14.12
C ARG A 353 4.32 19.63 14.01
N ASN A 354 4.75 19.23 12.82
CA ASN A 354 5.12 17.85 12.56
C ASN A 354 6.50 17.78 11.91
N ILE A 355 7.28 16.79 12.33
CA ILE A 355 8.56 16.44 11.73
C ILE A 355 8.54 14.93 11.51
N VAL A 356 8.89 14.49 10.31
CA VAL A 356 9.09 13.08 9.98
C VAL A 356 10.49 12.91 9.44
N PHE A 357 11.21 11.93 9.98
CA PHE A 357 12.50 11.50 9.49
C PHE A 357 12.43 10.00 9.19
N GLU A 358 12.89 9.60 8.01
CA GLU A 358 12.89 8.20 7.58
C GLU A 358 14.24 7.82 6.97
N TYR A 359 14.64 6.59 7.23
CA TYR A 359 15.74 5.88 6.59
C TYR A 359 15.18 4.64 5.92
N LEU A 360 15.45 4.46 4.63
CA LEU A 360 15.03 3.29 3.85
C LEU A 360 16.24 2.61 3.24
N TYR A 361 16.35 1.31 3.45
CA TYR A 361 17.37 0.45 2.87
C TYR A 361 16.72 -0.71 2.13
N THR A 362 17.08 -0.91 0.84
CA THR A 362 16.51 -1.94 -0.03
C THR A 362 17.58 -2.75 -0.80
N LYS A 363 18.85 -2.59 -0.47
CA LYS A 363 19.95 -3.14 -1.30
C LYS A 363 20.13 -4.65 -1.20
N TYR A 364 19.72 -5.26 -0.12
CA TYR A 364 19.91 -6.69 0.06
C TYR A 364 18.91 -7.50 -0.76
N GLN A 365 17.65 -7.04 -0.85
CA GLN A 365 16.54 -7.68 -1.55
C GLN A 365 16.36 -9.12 -1.07
N SER A 366 16.00 -9.23 0.20
CA SER A 366 15.84 -10.53 0.86
C SER A 366 14.84 -11.39 0.10
N GLY A 367 15.31 -12.50 -0.41
CA GLY A 367 14.53 -13.47 -1.15
C GLY A 367 14.30 -14.77 -0.36
N PRO A 368 13.69 -15.77 -1.00
CA PRO A 368 13.36 -17.03 -0.36
C PRO A 368 14.62 -17.78 0.09
N TYR A 369 14.47 -18.53 1.19
CA TYR A 369 15.46 -19.50 1.60
C TYR A 369 15.13 -20.85 0.99
N ASN A 370 16.09 -21.41 0.25
CA ASN A 370 15.96 -22.72 -0.36
C ASN A 370 16.81 -23.75 0.40
N HIS A 371 16.32 -24.97 0.48
CA HIS A 371 17.10 -26.11 0.96
C HIS A 371 17.82 -26.74 -0.22
N ASP A 372 19.14 -26.63 -0.25
CA ASP A 372 19.95 -27.42 -1.15
C ASP A 372 20.54 -28.61 -0.38
N ARG A 373 20.09 -29.79 -0.71
CA ARG A 373 20.51 -31.04 -0.10
C ARG A 373 21.68 -31.64 -0.88
N THR A 374 22.77 -30.89 -0.99
CA THR A 374 23.99 -31.40 -1.65
C THR A 374 25.16 -31.44 -0.69
N GLN A 375 26.10 -32.34 -0.98
CA GLN A 375 27.30 -32.52 -0.15
C GLN A 375 28.15 -31.25 -0.01
N ASN A 376 28.08 -30.36 -1.01
CA ASN A 376 28.98 -29.21 -1.13
C ASN A 376 28.33 -27.88 -0.68
N ILE A 377 27.03 -27.86 -0.49
CA ILE A 377 26.30 -26.62 -0.20
C ILE A 377 25.64 -26.77 1.16
N SER A 378 25.70 -25.72 1.96
CA SER A 378 25.02 -25.68 3.24
C SER A 378 23.49 -25.80 3.08
N ASP A 379 22.85 -26.22 4.10
CA ASP A 379 21.44 -26.56 4.20
C ASP A 379 20.48 -25.45 3.69
N HIS A 380 20.89 -24.20 3.84
CA HIS A 380 20.08 -23.05 3.44
C HIS A 380 20.83 -22.14 2.49
N ILE A 381 20.20 -21.85 1.36
CA ILE A 381 20.67 -20.86 0.39
C ILE A 381 19.67 -19.71 0.39
N ALA A 382 20.13 -18.50 0.72
CA ALA A 382 19.32 -17.29 0.60
C ALA A 382 19.26 -16.84 -0.86
N GLY A 383 18.06 -16.74 -1.42
CA GLY A 383 17.80 -16.09 -2.68
C GLY A 383 17.82 -14.56 -2.57
N CYS A 384 17.69 -13.90 -3.71
CA CYS A 384 17.44 -12.47 -3.79
C CYS A 384 16.16 -12.25 -4.60
N ASP A 385 15.29 -11.41 -4.09
CA ASP A 385 14.13 -10.91 -4.83
C ASP A 385 14.51 -9.75 -5.74
N ASP A 386 13.55 -9.29 -6.51
CA ASP A 386 13.64 -8.10 -7.38
C ASP A 386 12.45 -7.19 -7.06
N TYR A 387 12.54 -6.46 -5.96
CA TYR A 387 11.43 -5.76 -5.32
C TYR A 387 10.60 -4.93 -6.30
N TYR A 388 9.27 -5.11 -6.23
CA TYR A 388 8.24 -4.55 -7.07
C TYR A 388 8.19 -5.09 -8.51
N ASN A 389 9.11 -5.98 -8.90
CA ASN A 389 9.05 -6.69 -10.16
C ASN A 389 8.44 -8.09 -9.97
N HIS A 390 8.03 -8.71 -11.06
CA HIS A 390 7.56 -10.10 -11.05
C HIS A 390 7.81 -10.77 -12.40
N GLY A 391 8.04 -12.08 -12.40
CA GLY A 391 8.30 -12.84 -13.61
C GLY A 391 7.15 -12.84 -14.62
N THR A 392 5.92 -12.85 -14.15
CA THR A 392 4.71 -12.96 -14.97
C THR A 392 3.96 -11.63 -15.10
N TYR A 393 3.70 -10.94 -13.99
CA TYR A 393 2.97 -9.67 -13.97
C TYR A 393 3.87 -8.46 -14.21
N THR A 394 3.28 -7.29 -14.43
CA THR A 394 3.98 -6.04 -14.72
C THR A 394 4.54 -5.34 -13.48
N GLY A 395 4.53 -6.02 -12.33
CA GLY A 395 5.06 -5.51 -11.07
C GLY A 395 4.03 -4.72 -10.24
N TRP A 396 4.47 -4.23 -9.09
CA TRP A 396 3.62 -3.57 -8.09
C TRP A 396 3.31 -2.12 -8.47
N GLN A 397 2.52 -1.95 -9.52
CA GLN A 397 2.15 -0.65 -10.09
C GLN A 397 0.68 -0.62 -10.52
N HIS A 398 0.11 0.60 -10.64
CA HIS A 398 -1.20 0.86 -11.23
C HIS A 398 -1.16 2.19 -11.97
N TRP A 399 -1.54 2.21 -13.24
CA TRP A 399 -1.42 3.37 -14.13
C TRP A 399 -0.01 3.95 -14.21
N GLY A 400 1.01 3.09 -14.19
CA GLY A 400 2.41 3.47 -14.30
C GLY A 400 3.06 4.00 -13.03
N GLN A 401 2.32 4.12 -11.95
CA GLN A 401 2.85 4.51 -10.64
C GLN A 401 2.97 3.28 -9.73
N VAL A 402 4.09 3.12 -9.02
CA VAL A 402 4.19 2.07 -7.98
C VAL A 402 3.11 2.29 -6.92
N ILE A 403 2.46 1.22 -6.48
CA ILE A 403 1.41 1.29 -5.46
C ILE A 403 2.03 1.61 -4.09
N GLY A 404 3.21 1.06 -3.82
CA GLY A 404 3.95 1.27 -2.58
C GLY A 404 4.73 2.58 -2.52
N ASN A 405 5.96 2.51 -2.04
CA ASN A 405 6.79 3.69 -1.79
C ASN A 405 7.33 4.33 -3.09
N PRO A 406 7.10 5.62 -3.35
CA PRO A 406 7.52 6.30 -4.57
C PRO A 406 9.04 6.46 -4.74
N LEU A 407 9.85 6.18 -3.73
CA LEU A 407 11.31 6.13 -3.86
C LEU A 407 11.76 4.95 -4.74
N PHE A 408 10.95 3.90 -4.86
CA PHE A 408 11.04 2.95 -5.96
C PHE A 408 10.57 3.64 -7.23
N ARG A 409 11.46 3.86 -8.20
CA ARG A 409 11.15 4.62 -9.39
C ARG A 409 10.02 3.98 -10.20
N SER A 410 8.90 4.67 -10.28
CA SER A 410 7.71 4.20 -10.99
C SER A 410 7.97 3.95 -12.48
N PRO A 411 7.35 2.93 -13.09
CA PRO A 411 7.52 2.59 -14.50
C PRO A 411 7.21 3.71 -15.49
N ILE A 412 6.34 4.64 -15.15
CA ILE A 412 6.03 5.81 -16.00
C ILE A 412 7.26 6.66 -16.33
N TYR A 413 8.32 6.58 -15.50
CA TYR A 413 9.59 7.28 -15.76
C TYR A 413 10.50 6.56 -16.75
N ASN A 414 10.17 5.33 -17.15
CA ASN A 414 10.98 4.56 -18.08
C ASN A 414 10.85 5.12 -19.50
N THR A 415 11.94 5.02 -20.26
CA THR A 415 12.03 5.52 -21.64
C THR A 415 12.27 4.41 -22.65
N ASN A 416 12.10 3.16 -22.24
CA ASN A 416 12.38 1.98 -23.03
C ASN A 416 11.11 1.16 -23.34
N ASP A 417 9.93 1.75 -23.16
CA ASP A 417 8.63 1.14 -23.41
C ASP A 417 8.41 -0.19 -22.66
N LYS A 418 9.05 -0.31 -21.48
CA LYS A 418 8.94 -1.48 -20.62
C LYS A 418 8.43 -1.11 -19.24
N ILE A 419 7.43 -1.84 -18.77
CA ILE A 419 6.92 -1.72 -17.41
C ILE A 419 7.85 -2.54 -16.50
N GLY A 420 8.55 -1.85 -15.60
CA GLY A 420 9.46 -2.46 -14.63
C GLY A 420 10.05 -1.40 -13.70
N VAL A 421 10.43 -1.82 -12.51
CA VAL A 421 11.04 -1.00 -11.47
C VAL A 421 12.54 -1.29 -11.46
N TYR A 422 13.32 -0.49 -12.14
CA TYR A 422 14.76 -0.76 -12.35
C TYR A 422 15.66 -0.24 -11.24
N ASP A 423 15.27 0.85 -10.55
CA ASP A 423 16.07 1.47 -9.50
C ASP A 423 15.48 1.09 -8.12
N ASN A 424 15.45 -0.21 -7.82
CA ASN A 424 14.84 -0.74 -6.60
C ASN A 424 15.84 -1.11 -5.49
N ARG A 425 17.16 -0.91 -5.73
CA ARG A 425 18.25 -1.21 -4.79
C ARG A 425 18.95 0.08 -4.35
N PHE A 426 18.46 0.70 -3.30
CA PHE A 426 18.94 2.00 -2.86
C PHE A 426 19.01 2.12 -1.33
N VAL A 427 19.63 3.22 -0.91
CA VAL A 427 19.54 3.77 0.46
C VAL A 427 19.01 5.18 0.32
N ALA A 428 17.99 5.52 1.10
CA ALA A 428 17.41 6.85 1.08
C ALA A 428 17.22 7.40 2.50
N PHE A 429 17.34 8.71 2.61
CA PHE A 429 16.93 9.48 3.77
C PHE A 429 15.83 10.44 3.34
N HIS A 430 14.78 10.53 4.15
CA HIS A 430 13.68 11.43 3.90
C HIS A 430 13.41 12.30 5.13
N LEU A 431 13.16 13.59 4.88
CA LEU A 431 12.78 14.56 5.90
C LEU A 431 11.55 15.32 5.44
N GLY A 432 10.48 15.21 6.18
CA GLY A 432 9.25 15.97 5.99
C GLY A 432 8.95 16.81 7.22
N PHE A 433 8.43 18.01 7.02
CA PHE A 433 7.96 18.85 8.12
C PHE A 433 6.83 19.75 7.67
N ASP A 434 5.96 20.10 8.60
CA ASP A 434 4.89 21.08 8.39
C ASP A 434 4.71 21.97 9.62
N GLY A 435 4.01 23.08 9.41
CA GLY A 435 3.66 24.04 10.45
C GLY A 435 2.85 25.18 9.85
N GLN A 436 2.41 26.09 10.73
CA GLN A 436 1.75 27.34 10.35
C GLN A 436 2.60 28.52 10.81
N PRO A 437 3.27 29.23 9.89
CA PRO A 437 4.13 30.36 10.25
C PRO A 437 3.36 31.61 10.67
N THR A 438 2.05 31.64 10.42
CA THR A 438 1.13 32.74 10.82
C THR A 438 -0.12 32.15 11.44
N ASP A 439 -0.64 32.81 12.49
CA ASP A 439 -1.92 32.49 13.12
C ASP A 439 -3.09 32.83 12.19
#